data_962b6598065460fe4958bdf980e4c37d
#
_entry.id   962b6598065460fe4958bdf980e4c37d
#
_cell.length_a   1.000
_cell.length_b   1.000
_cell.length_c   1.000
_cell.angle_alpha   90.00
_cell.angle_beta   90.00
_cell.angle_gamma   90.00
#
_symmetry.space_group_name_H-M   'P 1'
#
loop_
_entity.id
_entity.type
_entity.pdbx_description
1 polymer ?
#
loop_
_entity_poly.entity_id
_entity_poly.type
_entity_poly.pdbx_seq_one_letter_code
_entity_poly.pdbx_strand_id
1 'polypeptide(L)'
;MYTHVLICYDIPNTPKRTKFAEMLKDLGLVALQKSVFYGALTATEKHALDFSSRKLLGAEDKCLCIPCVLKPEEFKKSIGYEDFEYSEPDSYGFI
;
A
#
# COMPACT_ATOMS: atom_id res chain seq x y z
N MET A 1 8.56 -1.31 14.77
CA MET A 1 7.77 -2.49 14.39
C MET A 1 6.84 -2.14 13.23
N TYR A 2 6.67 -3.05 12.30
CA TYR A 2 5.87 -2.85 11.10
C TYR A 2 4.64 -3.72 11.08
N THR A 3 3.57 -3.17 10.51
CA THR A 3 2.37 -3.94 10.19
C THR A 3 2.25 -4.01 8.68
N HIS A 4 2.13 -5.21 8.14
CA HIS A 4 1.94 -5.37 6.70
C HIS A 4 0.48 -5.11 6.35
N VAL A 5 0.27 -4.35 5.30
CA VAL A 5 -1.08 -3.98 4.87
C VAL A 5 -1.23 -4.15 3.36
N LEU A 6 -2.43 -4.55 2.97
CA LEU A 6 -2.85 -4.57 1.58
C LEU A 6 -3.87 -3.45 1.43
N ILE A 7 -3.63 -2.55 0.48
CA ILE A 7 -4.50 -1.40 0.27
C ILE A 7 -5.12 -1.51 -1.12
N CYS A 8 -6.46 -1.50 -1.13
CA CYS A 8 -7.23 -1.56 -2.38
C CYS A 8 -8.12 -0.34 -2.40
N TYR A 9 -8.16 0.38 -3.52
CA TYR A 9 -8.99 1.56 -3.59
C TYR A 9 -9.69 1.68 -4.92
N ASP A 10 -10.78 2.45 -4.90
CA ASP A 10 -11.55 2.79 -6.08
C ASP A 10 -11.83 4.28 -6.02
N ILE A 11 -11.10 5.05 -6.82
CA ILE A 11 -11.18 6.51 -6.84
C ILE A 11 -11.44 6.93 -8.28
N PRO A 12 -12.69 7.35 -8.59
CA PRO A 12 -13.04 7.69 -9.98
C PRO A 12 -12.29 8.90 -10.55
N ASN A 13 -12.00 9.90 -9.71
CA ASN A 13 -11.34 11.12 -10.18
C ASN A 13 -9.87 10.86 -10.42
N THR A 14 -9.41 11.06 -11.66
CA THR A 14 -8.04 10.74 -12.05
C THR A 14 -6.96 11.54 -11.29
N PRO A 15 -7.05 12.87 -11.19
CA PRO A 15 -6.04 13.59 -10.41
C PRO A 15 -5.99 13.16 -8.96
N LYS A 16 -7.14 12.93 -8.34
CA LYS A 16 -7.17 12.47 -6.96
C LYS A 16 -6.55 11.07 -6.82
N ARG A 17 -6.87 10.19 -7.75
CA ARG A 17 -6.33 8.82 -7.75
C ARG A 17 -4.82 8.84 -7.87
N THR A 18 -4.30 9.69 -8.76
CA THR A 18 -2.85 9.83 -8.93
C THR A 18 -2.20 10.34 -7.66
N LYS A 19 -2.80 11.34 -7.04
CA LYS A 19 -2.27 11.89 -5.80
C LYS A 19 -2.25 10.86 -4.69
N PHE A 20 -3.32 10.04 -4.60
CA PHE A 20 -3.40 9.00 -3.59
C PHE A 20 -2.31 7.95 -3.81
N ALA A 21 -2.11 7.54 -5.06
CA ALA A 21 -1.07 6.56 -5.38
C ALA A 21 0.32 7.09 -5.02
N GLU A 22 0.58 8.36 -5.31
CA GLU A 22 1.86 8.98 -4.96
C GLU A 22 2.07 9.00 -3.44
N MET A 23 1.01 9.26 -2.70
CA MET A 23 1.07 9.26 -1.25
C MET A 23 1.44 7.87 -0.72
N LEU A 24 0.88 6.82 -1.31
CA LEU A 24 1.21 5.45 -0.91
C LEU A 24 2.66 5.11 -1.24
N LYS A 25 3.13 5.53 -2.41
CA LYS A 25 4.52 5.30 -2.80
C LYS A 25 5.49 6.04 -1.87
N ASP A 26 5.14 7.24 -1.45
CA ASP A 26 5.97 8.02 -0.54
C ASP A 26 6.12 7.33 0.80
N LEU A 27 5.14 6.51 1.19
CA LEU A 27 5.20 5.73 2.41
C LEU A 27 5.97 4.42 2.23
N GLY A 28 6.49 4.17 1.04
CA GLY A 28 7.27 2.97 0.76
C GLY A 28 6.45 1.77 0.34
N LEU A 29 5.16 1.96 0.09
CA LEU A 29 4.32 0.86 -0.38
C LEU A 29 4.55 0.64 -1.86
N VAL A 30 4.40 -0.61 -2.31
CA VAL A 30 4.63 -0.97 -3.70
C VAL A 30 3.31 -1.32 -4.37
N ALA A 31 3.18 -0.91 -5.64
CA ALA A 31 2.02 -1.22 -6.43
C ALA A 31 2.10 -2.67 -6.87
N LEU A 32 1.10 -3.48 -6.49
CA LEU A 32 0.99 -4.84 -6.97
C LEU A 32 0.28 -4.86 -8.31
N GLN A 33 -0.71 -4.01 -8.44
CA GLN A 33 -1.44 -3.80 -9.67
C GLN A 33 -2.15 -2.47 -9.54
N LYS A 34 -2.86 -2.07 -10.57
CA LYS A 34 -3.58 -0.79 -10.55
C LYS A 34 -4.54 -0.76 -9.36
N SER A 35 -4.42 0.27 -8.54
CA SER A 35 -5.26 0.50 -7.36
C SER A 35 -5.11 -0.55 -6.26
N VAL A 36 -3.98 -1.29 -6.27
CA VAL A 36 -3.67 -2.24 -5.21
C VAL A 36 -2.21 -2.08 -4.81
N PHE A 37 -2.00 -1.74 -3.55
CA PHE A 37 -0.67 -1.53 -2.99
C PHE A 37 -0.43 -2.46 -1.81
N TYR A 38 0.82 -2.74 -1.56
CA TYR A 38 1.21 -3.61 -0.45
C TYR A 38 2.50 -3.14 0.16
N GLY A 39 2.63 -3.32 1.45
CA GLY A 39 3.87 -3.02 2.12
C GLY A 39 3.70 -3.00 3.63
N ALA A 40 4.75 -2.57 4.29
CA ALA A 40 4.78 -2.53 5.76
C ALA A 40 4.85 -1.09 6.22
N LEU A 41 4.05 -0.78 7.23
CA LEU A 41 3.97 0.56 7.79
C LEU A 41 4.20 0.50 9.30
N THR A 42 4.90 1.51 9.83
CA THR A 42 4.96 1.69 11.26
C THR A 42 3.60 2.21 11.74
N ALA A 43 3.38 2.16 13.06
CA ALA A 43 2.14 2.68 13.62
C ALA A 43 1.94 4.15 13.27
N THR A 44 3.01 4.94 13.29
CA THR A 44 2.96 6.35 12.96
C THR A 44 2.57 6.55 11.49
N GLU A 45 3.18 5.77 10.61
CA GLU A 45 2.88 5.85 9.18
C GLU A 45 1.45 5.44 8.89
N LYS A 46 0.98 4.39 9.56
CA LYS A 46 -0.39 3.93 9.38
C LYS A 46 -1.39 4.99 9.82
N HIS A 47 -1.09 5.65 10.94
CA HIS A 47 -1.94 6.73 11.43
C HIS A 47 -1.95 7.90 10.46
N ALA A 48 -0.78 8.27 9.94
CA ALA A 48 -0.67 9.36 8.97
C ALA A 48 -1.43 9.04 7.70
N LEU A 49 -1.35 7.79 7.24
CA LEU A 49 -2.07 7.35 6.06
C LEU A 49 -3.58 7.48 6.26
N ASP A 50 -4.08 7.03 7.39
CA ASP A 50 -5.51 7.12 7.68
C ASP A 50 -5.96 8.57 7.70
N PHE A 51 -5.20 9.43 8.36
CA PHE A 51 -5.53 10.85 8.47
C PHE A 51 -5.56 11.51 7.08
N SER A 52 -4.51 11.29 6.28
CA SER A 52 -4.41 11.89 4.95
C SER A 52 -5.47 11.35 4.00
N SER A 53 -5.80 10.06 4.12
CA SER A 53 -6.82 9.43 3.29
C SER A 53 -8.18 10.05 3.57
N ARG A 54 -8.51 10.25 4.83
CA ARG A 54 -9.81 10.82 5.20
C ARG A 54 -9.95 12.27 4.77
N LYS A 55 -8.83 12.98 4.65
CA LYS A 55 -8.84 14.36 4.14
C LYS A 55 -9.00 14.42 2.63
N LEU A 56 -8.39 13.46 1.93
CA LEU A 56 -8.37 13.48 0.48
C LEU A 56 -9.60 12.83 -0.15
N LEU A 57 -10.07 11.73 0.42
CA LEU A 57 -11.13 10.94 -0.18
C LEU A 57 -12.52 11.43 0.24
N GLY A 58 -13.45 11.36 -0.69
CA GLY A 58 -14.82 11.83 -0.50
C GLY A 58 -15.82 10.69 -0.58
N ALA A 59 -17.10 11.08 -0.69
CA ALA A 59 -18.20 10.11 -0.62
C ALA A 59 -18.21 9.10 -1.76
N GLU A 60 -17.62 9.46 -2.91
CA GLU A 60 -17.61 8.57 -4.06
C GLU A 60 -16.42 7.61 -4.05
N ASP A 61 -15.49 7.81 -3.12
CA ASP A 61 -14.24 7.06 -3.09
C ASP A 61 -14.32 5.93 -2.10
N LYS A 62 -13.58 4.86 -2.38
CA LYS A 62 -13.50 3.71 -1.50
C LYS A 62 -12.04 3.34 -1.29
N CYS A 63 -11.73 2.93 -0.09
CA CYS A 63 -10.38 2.48 0.23
C CYS A 63 -10.44 1.44 1.34
N LEU A 64 -9.86 0.28 1.07
CA LEU A 64 -9.70 -0.78 2.07
C LEU A 64 -8.25 -0.84 2.47
N CYS A 65 -7.99 -0.89 3.76
CA CYS A 65 -6.65 -1.11 4.29
C CYS A 65 -6.73 -2.32 5.19
N ILE A 66 -6.18 -3.43 4.72
CA ILE A 66 -6.36 -4.72 5.36
C ILE A 66 -5.01 -5.23 5.88
N PRO A 67 -4.89 -5.53 7.17
CA PRO A 67 -3.68 -6.19 7.67
C PRO A 67 -3.53 -7.53 6.96
N CYS A 68 -2.36 -7.73 6.35
CA CYS A 68 -2.17 -8.92 5.51
C CYS A 68 -0.68 -9.11 5.25
N VAL A 69 -0.18 -10.32 5.48
CA VAL A 69 1.20 -10.66 5.16
C VAL A 69 1.19 -11.56 3.95
N LEU A 70 1.78 -11.09 2.85
CA LEU A 70 1.90 -11.87 1.64
C LEU A 70 3.28 -12.51 1.60
N LYS A 71 3.32 -13.82 1.45
CA LYS A 71 4.57 -14.55 1.41
C LYS A 71 5.14 -14.54 -0.01
N PRO A 72 6.48 -14.48 -0.14
CA PRO A 72 7.09 -14.46 -1.48
C PRO A 72 6.65 -15.58 -2.40
N GLU A 73 6.45 -16.77 -1.86
CA GLU A 73 6.03 -17.91 -2.69
C GLU A 73 4.63 -17.75 -3.26
N GLU A 74 3.80 -16.91 -2.66
CA GLU A 74 2.46 -16.67 -3.19
C GLU A 74 2.55 -15.90 -4.50
N PHE A 75 3.50 -14.98 -4.60
CA PHE A 75 3.70 -14.23 -5.84
C PHE A 75 4.15 -15.15 -6.97
N LYS A 76 5.05 -16.08 -6.65
CA LYS A 76 5.58 -16.98 -7.67
C LYS A 76 4.52 -17.94 -8.21
N LYS A 77 3.49 -18.21 -7.44
CA LYS A 77 2.38 -19.07 -7.86
C LYS A 77 1.32 -18.29 -8.61
N SER A 78 1.37 -16.97 -8.59
CA SER A 78 0.33 -16.12 -9.15
C SER A 78 0.66 -15.73 -10.58
N ILE A 79 -0.40 -15.54 -11.37
CA ILE A 79 -0.23 -15.17 -12.76
C ILE A 79 0.25 -13.72 -12.87
N GLY A 80 1.33 -13.51 -13.62
CA GLY A 80 1.84 -12.18 -13.86
C GLY A 80 2.81 -11.68 -12.81
N TYR A 81 3.11 -12.48 -11.78
CA TYR A 81 4.01 -12.07 -10.70
C TYR A 81 5.22 -12.99 -10.57
N GLU A 82 5.48 -13.80 -11.58
CA GLU A 82 6.57 -14.77 -11.51
C GLU A 82 7.93 -14.14 -11.22
N ASP A 83 8.15 -12.94 -11.79
CA ASP A 83 9.41 -12.21 -11.61
C ASP A 83 9.32 -11.09 -10.58
N PHE A 84 8.21 -11.00 -9.87
CA PHE A 84 8.01 -9.95 -8.91
C PHE A 84 8.82 -10.23 -7.64
N GLU A 85 9.52 -9.21 -7.15
CA GLU A 85 10.27 -9.32 -5.91
C GLU A 85 9.84 -8.20 -4.98
N TYR A 86 9.55 -8.56 -3.75
CA TYR A 86 9.22 -7.62 -2.71
C TYR A 86 10.28 -7.69 -1.62
N SER A 87 10.84 -6.54 -1.27
CA SER A 87 11.84 -6.45 -0.23
C SER A 87 11.20 -5.90 1.03
N GLU A 88 11.35 -6.63 2.14
CA GLU A 88 10.87 -6.13 3.42
C GLU A 88 11.66 -4.88 3.82
N PRO A 89 11.02 -3.95 4.52
CA PRO A 89 11.74 -2.81 5.05
C PRO A 89 12.87 -3.30 5.95
N ASP A 90 14.02 -2.65 5.80
CA ASP A 90 15.17 -2.98 6.63
C ASP A 90 14.91 -2.48 8.04
N SER A 91 14.60 -3.41 8.94
CA SER A 91 14.31 -3.05 10.31
C SER A 91 15.56 -2.64 11.07
N TYR A 92 16.71 -2.74 10.44
CA TYR A 92 17.98 -2.33 11.05
C TYR A 92 18.45 -0.99 10.56
N GLY A 93 17.74 -0.39 9.62
CA GLY A 93 18.18 0.86 9.04
C GLY A 93 18.26 2.00 10.02
N PHE A 94 17.62 1.87 11.15
CA PHE A 94 17.59 2.90 12.17
C PHE A 94 18.70 2.76 13.20
N ILE A 95 19.45 1.75 13.14
CA ILE A 95 20.51 1.49 14.10
C ILE A 95 21.68 2.43 13.92
#